data_ccadaf5f5ba7bfb650d3b0642e7193b7
#
_entry.id   ccadaf5f5ba7bfb650d3b0642e7193b7
#
_cell.length_a   1.000
_cell.length_b   1.000
_cell.length_c   1.000
_cell.angle_alpha   90.00
_cell.angle_beta   90.00
_cell.angle_gamma   90.00
#
_symmetry.space_group_name_H-M   'P 1'
#
loop_
_entity.id
_entity.type
_entity.pdbx_description
1 polymer ?
#
loop_
_entity_poly.entity_id
_entity_poly.type
_entity_poly.pdbx_seq_one_letter_code
_entity_poly.pdbx_strand_id
1 'polypeptide(L)'
;MKAQARVTRREILKLAAAGGAALTALPLRPARAQAPELVVGLSLDPGHLDPRVEAGGPGWSIFSHMFDGFVFRDERANPIPWLVTRWEQASPTVLRWHLRKGVKFHNGEDFTAESVKFSLEQYAAPTSRSPWKNRIGVIREYRIQDPHTIELVTERASRPLLRNSTSTMALSPRAFRELGDRFPTNPVGTGAMKVAEYRPGQHVVMQAHPGYWGKKPAFSQIRFRFIPENGTRLAALEAGEVMVVNNVPPDQIPRLRANPNLRVITSPTNRVTFIALRTDRKPFNDKRVRQALNYAIDREALSKGLMGGLAPIAKAPLPDAVFGSHPSLPPYRYDPERAKKLLAETGAAGAPFFLGVPNGRYLLDKQMGEAIAGYLEAVGLQVKFESPLWSSFVNEVTKYEKSKYDGFMFGWGVVTGEPDQLMGDHFYSTAVKRTLYANPEVDRLINEARESFDEARVRAAYLRAQEIVWDECPWIWLLEQPDINAVNKRLKWAGGRRDEYLLFHDATLGA
;
A
#
# COMPACT_ATOMS: atom_id res chain seq x y z
N MET A 1 12.90 49.79 -57.16
CA MET A 1 12.42 48.89 -58.21
C MET A 1 13.43 47.74 -58.30
N LYS A 2 13.11 46.56 -57.75
CA LYS A 2 13.86 45.32 -57.97
C LYS A 2 12.87 44.29 -58.53
N ALA A 3 13.14 43.84 -59.75
CA ALA A 3 12.31 42.90 -60.46
C ALA A 3 12.36 41.52 -59.85
N GLN A 4 11.21 40.92 -59.55
CA GLN A 4 11.07 39.49 -59.16
C GLN A 4 11.11 38.66 -60.48
N ALA A 5 12.14 37.82 -60.58
CA ALA A 5 12.22 36.81 -61.62
C ALA A 5 11.23 35.65 -61.31
N ARG A 6 10.26 35.47 -62.21
CA ARG A 6 9.34 34.31 -62.20
C ARG A 6 10.03 33.13 -62.85
N VAL A 7 10.32 32.09 -62.02
CA VAL A 7 10.77 30.80 -62.53
C VAL A 7 9.59 30.07 -63.18
N THR A 8 9.71 29.69 -64.42
CA THR A 8 8.65 29.04 -65.21
C THR A 8 8.64 27.53 -64.99
N ARG A 9 7.46 26.90 -65.13
CA ARG A 9 7.25 25.47 -65.01
C ARG A 9 8.20 24.61 -65.93
N ARG A 10 8.73 25.20 -67.00
CA ARG A 10 9.63 24.54 -67.95
C ARG A 10 11.08 24.41 -67.41
N GLU A 11 11.49 25.32 -66.52
CA GLU A 11 12.81 25.27 -65.90
C GLU A 11 12.88 24.27 -64.75
N ILE A 12 11.76 24.06 -64.03
CA ILE A 12 11.65 23.05 -62.98
C ILE A 12 11.71 21.62 -63.58
N LEU A 13 11.12 21.40 -64.78
CA LEU A 13 11.14 20.11 -65.45
C LEU A 13 12.51 19.76 -66.06
N LYS A 14 13.37 20.72 -66.37
CA LYS A 14 14.73 20.47 -66.87
C LYS A 14 15.72 20.11 -65.79
N LEU A 15 15.49 20.51 -64.55
CA LEU A 15 16.29 20.13 -63.38
C LEU A 15 15.96 18.72 -62.85
N ALA A 16 14.80 18.18 -63.18
CA ALA A 16 14.39 16.83 -62.81
C ALA A 16 14.94 15.72 -63.71
N ALA A 17 15.47 16.06 -64.89
CA ALA A 17 15.94 15.10 -65.88
C ALA A 17 17.47 14.79 -65.83
N ALA A 18 18.24 15.53 -65.05
CA ALA A 18 19.70 15.41 -64.95
C ALA A 18 20.23 14.71 -63.66
N GLY A 19 19.34 14.20 -62.84
CA GLY A 19 19.66 13.53 -61.53
C GLY A 19 19.40 12.03 -61.49
N GLY A 20 19.55 11.34 -62.61
CA GLY A 20 19.47 9.87 -62.68
C GLY A 20 20.79 9.23 -62.28
N ALA A 21 21.09 9.08 -60.99
CA ALA A 21 22.18 8.24 -60.52
C ALA A 21 21.92 7.70 -59.11
N ALA A 22 21.80 6.41 -59.01
CA ALA A 22 22.08 5.57 -57.85
C ALA A 22 21.33 5.90 -56.53
N LEU A 23 20.06 5.57 -56.49
CA LEU A 23 19.43 5.17 -55.20
C LEU A 23 20.03 3.81 -54.83
N THR A 24 21.19 3.82 -54.13
CA THR A 24 21.63 2.67 -53.35
C THR A 24 20.55 2.45 -52.31
N ALA A 25 19.82 1.35 -52.43
CA ALA A 25 18.87 0.86 -51.44
C ALA A 25 19.63 0.62 -50.14
N LEU A 26 19.66 1.63 -49.23
CA LEU A 26 20.02 1.38 -47.85
C LEU A 26 19.01 0.35 -47.32
N PRO A 27 19.48 -0.78 -46.74
CA PRO A 27 18.56 -1.76 -46.21
C PRO A 27 17.76 -1.01 -45.10
N LEU A 28 16.45 -0.85 -45.31
CA LEU A 28 15.51 -0.45 -44.30
C LEU A 28 15.68 -1.48 -43.17
N ARG A 29 16.47 -1.11 -42.14
CA ARG A 29 16.44 -1.85 -40.89
C ARG A 29 14.99 -1.86 -40.45
N PRO A 30 14.39 -3.08 -40.26
CA PRO A 30 13.03 -3.13 -39.75
C PRO A 30 12.99 -2.27 -38.46
N ALA A 31 12.14 -1.27 -38.50
CA ALA A 31 11.89 -0.46 -37.29
C ALA A 31 11.52 -1.47 -36.19
N ARG A 32 12.43 -1.69 -35.27
CA ARG A 32 12.21 -2.57 -34.13
C ARG A 32 10.98 -2.00 -33.44
N ALA A 33 9.84 -2.69 -33.54
CA ALA A 33 8.59 -2.25 -32.95
C ALA A 33 8.89 -1.83 -31.51
N GLN A 34 8.73 -0.54 -31.23
CA GLN A 34 9.02 -0.01 -29.90
C GLN A 34 8.08 -0.74 -28.93
N ALA A 35 8.63 -1.34 -27.88
CA ALA A 35 7.81 -2.06 -26.91
C ALA A 35 6.69 -1.13 -26.41
N PRO A 36 5.46 -1.64 -26.24
CA PRO A 36 4.28 -0.82 -26.00
C PRO A 36 4.35 -0.07 -24.67
N GLU A 37 3.59 1.03 -24.55
CA GLU A 37 3.34 1.73 -23.31
C GLU A 37 2.20 1.05 -22.54
N LEU A 38 2.32 0.95 -21.21
CA LEU A 38 1.24 0.57 -20.29
C LEU A 38 0.76 1.83 -19.55
N VAL A 39 -0.52 2.17 -19.69
CA VAL A 39 -1.14 3.28 -18.94
C VAL A 39 -2.07 2.72 -17.85
N VAL A 40 -1.87 3.16 -16.62
CA VAL A 40 -2.58 2.70 -15.41
C VAL A 40 -3.28 3.88 -14.76
N GLY A 41 -4.57 3.78 -14.47
CA GLY A 41 -5.34 4.78 -13.72
C GLY A 41 -5.35 4.44 -12.23
N LEU A 42 -4.72 5.26 -11.39
CA LEU A 42 -4.74 5.12 -9.93
C LEU A 42 -5.68 6.12 -9.27
N SER A 43 -6.35 5.69 -8.22
CA SER A 43 -7.26 6.52 -7.44
C SER A 43 -6.57 7.58 -6.57
N LEU A 44 -5.27 7.45 -6.33
CA LEU A 44 -4.51 8.29 -5.42
C LEU A 44 -3.09 8.54 -5.92
N ASP A 45 -2.64 9.81 -5.81
CA ASP A 45 -1.22 10.18 -5.90
C ASP A 45 -0.57 9.96 -4.52
N PRO A 46 0.58 9.25 -4.43
CA PRO A 46 1.32 9.15 -3.17
C PRO A 46 1.91 10.50 -2.68
N GLY A 47 1.95 11.52 -3.54
CA GLY A 47 2.49 12.85 -3.23
C GLY A 47 4.01 12.95 -3.28
N HIS A 48 4.72 11.84 -3.41
CA HIS A 48 6.18 11.74 -3.53
C HIS A 48 6.57 10.34 -4.02
N LEU A 49 7.85 10.18 -4.40
CA LEU A 49 8.40 8.90 -4.86
C LEU A 49 9.46 8.32 -3.90
N ASP A 50 9.40 8.68 -2.62
CA ASP A 50 10.29 8.14 -1.58
C ASP A 50 9.66 6.90 -0.92
N PRO A 51 10.24 5.70 -1.10
CA PRO A 51 9.65 4.47 -0.57
C PRO A 51 9.73 4.36 0.95
N ARG A 52 10.47 5.26 1.62
CA ARG A 52 10.61 5.24 3.08
C ARG A 52 9.37 5.79 3.80
N VAL A 53 8.64 6.72 3.20
CA VAL A 53 7.57 7.47 3.89
C VAL A 53 6.16 7.07 3.52
N GLU A 54 5.98 6.23 2.50
CA GLU A 54 4.66 5.75 2.06
C GLU A 54 4.45 4.27 2.43
N ALA A 55 3.28 3.94 2.95
CA ALA A 55 2.87 2.56 3.26
C ALA A 55 1.61 2.12 2.51
N GLY A 56 1.04 2.97 1.66
CA GLY A 56 -0.21 2.71 0.94
C GLY A 56 -0.03 1.92 -0.36
N GLY A 57 -1.03 1.11 -0.72
CA GLY A 57 -1.02 0.29 -1.94
C GLY A 57 -0.70 1.06 -3.23
N PRO A 58 -1.30 2.24 -3.50
CA PRO A 58 -0.99 3.01 -4.71
C PRO A 58 0.48 3.43 -4.82
N GLY A 59 1.09 3.92 -3.72
CA GLY A 59 2.52 4.27 -3.69
C GLY A 59 3.41 3.06 -3.94
N TRP A 60 3.15 1.95 -3.25
CA TRP A 60 3.89 0.71 -3.43
C TRP A 60 3.74 0.11 -4.83
N SER A 61 2.58 0.27 -5.48
CA SER A 61 2.40 -0.11 -6.88
C SER A 61 3.35 0.63 -7.82
N ILE A 62 3.69 1.89 -7.51
CA ILE A 62 4.67 2.68 -8.28
C ILE A 62 6.09 2.28 -7.88
N PHE A 63 6.39 2.27 -6.58
CA PHE A 63 7.76 2.05 -6.05
C PHE A 63 8.33 0.70 -6.43
N SER A 64 7.52 -0.36 -6.45
CA SER A 64 7.95 -1.71 -6.81
C SER A 64 8.41 -1.87 -8.26
N HIS A 65 8.22 -0.87 -9.11
CA HIS A 65 8.79 -0.85 -10.46
C HIS A 65 10.13 -0.11 -10.52
N MET A 66 10.38 0.85 -9.59
CA MET A 66 11.58 1.67 -9.56
C MET A 66 12.65 1.14 -8.60
N PHE A 67 12.22 0.47 -7.56
CA PHE A 67 13.07 -0.08 -6.51
C PHE A 67 12.85 -1.58 -6.38
N ASP A 68 13.89 -2.30 -6.02
CA ASP A 68 13.77 -3.66 -5.52
C ASP A 68 13.79 -3.69 -4.00
N GLY A 69 12.93 -4.52 -3.41
CA GLY A 69 13.00 -4.88 -2.00
C GLY A 69 14.21 -5.77 -1.70
N PHE A 70 14.67 -5.77 -0.45
CA PHE A 70 15.71 -6.72 -0.06
C PHE A 70 15.19 -8.16 -0.13
N VAL A 71 14.08 -8.41 0.50
CA VAL A 71 13.29 -9.65 0.41
C VAL A 71 11.97 -9.29 -0.24
N PHE A 72 11.47 -10.12 -1.14
CA PHE A 72 10.16 -9.89 -1.76
C PHE A 72 9.08 -10.76 -1.11
N ARG A 73 7.83 -10.65 -1.58
CA ARG A 73 6.69 -11.42 -1.08
C ARG A 73 5.96 -12.11 -2.23
N ASP A 74 5.60 -13.37 -2.01
CA ASP A 74 4.63 -14.04 -2.88
C ASP A 74 3.21 -13.45 -2.71
N GLU A 75 2.23 -13.99 -3.42
CA GLU A 75 0.83 -13.57 -3.38
C GLU A 75 0.17 -13.83 -2.02
N ARG A 76 0.76 -14.73 -1.20
CA ARG A 76 0.29 -15.10 0.14
C ARG A 76 1.04 -14.36 1.25
N ALA A 77 1.86 -13.36 0.88
CA ALA A 77 2.73 -12.60 1.77
C ALA A 77 3.86 -13.42 2.43
N ASN A 78 4.28 -14.57 1.84
CA ASN A 78 5.46 -15.29 2.31
C ASN A 78 6.73 -14.62 1.77
N PRO A 79 7.80 -14.49 2.57
CA PRO A 79 9.09 -14.00 2.10
C PRO A 79 9.67 -14.89 1.01
N ILE A 80 10.09 -14.28 -0.09
CA ILE A 80 10.79 -14.97 -1.18
C ILE A 80 12.10 -14.25 -1.51
N PRO A 81 13.12 -14.97 -2.02
CA PRO A 81 14.39 -14.37 -2.42
C PRO A 81 14.23 -13.29 -3.49
N TRP A 82 14.98 -12.18 -3.34
CA TRP A 82 15.02 -11.09 -4.31
C TRP A 82 16.43 -10.51 -4.39
N LEU A 83 16.70 -9.29 -3.84
CA LEU A 83 18.08 -8.78 -3.69
C LEU A 83 18.86 -9.59 -2.66
N VAL A 84 18.19 -10.07 -1.61
CA VAL A 84 18.67 -11.13 -0.72
C VAL A 84 18.32 -12.46 -1.36
N THR A 85 19.31 -13.25 -1.72
CA THR A 85 19.13 -14.55 -2.40
C THR A 85 18.92 -15.70 -1.42
N ARG A 86 19.44 -15.55 -0.21
CA ARG A 86 19.33 -16.49 0.88
C ARG A 86 19.48 -15.77 2.22
N TRP A 87 18.78 -16.24 3.24
CA TRP A 87 18.93 -15.79 4.62
C TRP A 87 18.97 -16.96 5.58
N GLU A 88 19.55 -16.73 6.74
CA GLU A 88 19.61 -17.70 7.83
C GLU A 88 19.54 -17.01 9.18
N GLN A 89 18.80 -17.60 10.13
CA GLN A 89 18.80 -17.18 11.52
C GLN A 89 20.03 -17.81 12.19
N ALA A 90 21.17 -17.11 12.17
CA ALA A 90 22.45 -17.62 12.68
C ALA A 90 22.44 -17.76 14.21
N SER A 91 21.64 -16.92 14.91
CA SER A 91 21.31 -17.04 16.32
C SER A 91 19.97 -16.32 16.58
N PRO A 92 19.34 -16.42 17.75
CA PRO A 92 18.08 -15.70 18.03
C PRO A 92 18.16 -14.18 17.77
N THR A 93 19.36 -13.59 17.84
CA THR A 93 19.59 -12.15 17.64
C THR A 93 20.38 -11.80 16.37
N VAL A 94 20.72 -12.78 15.52
CA VAL A 94 21.52 -12.54 14.31
C VAL A 94 20.84 -13.13 13.09
N LEU A 95 20.39 -12.27 12.20
CA LEU A 95 19.85 -12.60 10.89
C LEU A 95 20.90 -12.32 9.83
N ARG A 96 21.44 -13.36 9.16
CA ARG A 96 22.44 -13.23 8.09
C ARG A 96 21.78 -13.23 6.72
N TRP A 97 22.19 -12.30 5.87
CA TRP A 97 21.72 -12.16 4.49
C TRP A 97 22.86 -12.37 3.49
N HIS A 98 22.57 -13.13 2.43
CA HIS A 98 23.44 -13.28 1.26
C HIS A 98 22.82 -12.53 0.09
N LEU A 99 23.59 -11.62 -0.49
CA LEU A 99 23.11 -10.64 -1.45
C LEU A 99 23.34 -11.11 -2.90
N ARG A 100 22.48 -10.69 -3.79
CA ARG A 100 22.63 -10.88 -5.24
C ARG A 100 23.82 -10.09 -5.77
N LYS A 101 24.69 -10.77 -6.53
CA LYS A 101 25.85 -10.17 -7.18
C LYS A 101 25.47 -9.53 -8.52
N GLY A 102 26.23 -8.51 -8.95
CA GLY A 102 26.07 -7.88 -10.26
C GLY A 102 24.88 -6.95 -10.41
N VAL A 103 24.15 -6.64 -9.34
CA VAL A 103 23.05 -5.67 -9.35
C VAL A 103 23.63 -4.25 -9.33
N LYS A 104 23.06 -3.38 -10.18
CA LYS A 104 23.41 -1.95 -10.21
C LYS A 104 22.17 -1.08 -9.99
N PHE A 105 22.39 0.02 -9.30
CA PHE A 105 21.41 1.11 -9.24
C PHE A 105 21.27 1.79 -10.61
N HIS A 106 20.21 2.55 -10.80
CA HIS A 106 19.93 3.28 -12.05
C HIS A 106 21.04 4.27 -12.44
N ASN A 107 21.83 4.74 -11.49
CA ASN A 107 22.99 5.63 -11.70
C ASN A 107 24.31 4.87 -11.94
N GLY A 108 24.26 3.53 -12.05
CA GLY A 108 25.43 2.67 -12.28
C GLY A 108 26.21 2.29 -11.02
N GLU A 109 25.85 2.78 -9.83
CA GLU A 109 26.42 2.35 -8.55
C GLU A 109 26.14 0.88 -8.28
N ASP A 110 27.11 0.15 -7.70
CA ASP A 110 26.95 -1.26 -7.36
C ASP A 110 26.09 -1.43 -6.09
N PHE A 111 25.18 -2.41 -6.11
CA PHE A 111 24.45 -2.83 -4.92
C PHE A 111 25.33 -3.79 -4.10
N THR A 112 25.58 -3.43 -2.85
CA THR A 112 26.43 -4.18 -1.92
C THR A 112 25.85 -4.18 -0.50
N ALA A 113 26.52 -4.87 0.42
CA ALA A 113 26.20 -4.85 1.84
C ALA A 113 26.18 -3.44 2.46
N GLU A 114 27.05 -2.54 1.97
CA GLU A 114 27.03 -1.13 2.36
C GLU A 114 25.74 -0.42 1.94
N SER A 115 25.20 -0.74 0.77
CA SER A 115 23.90 -0.21 0.32
C SER A 115 22.74 -0.71 1.19
N VAL A 116 22.81 -1.97 1.65
CA VAL A 116 21.82 -2.55 2.58
C VAL A 116 21.86 -1.81 3.91
N LYS A 117 23.04 -1.72 4.52
CA LYS A 117 23.27 -1.00 5.79
C LYS A 117 22.74 0.42 5.68
N PHE A 118 23.20 1.17 4.68
CA PHE A 118 22.79 2.55 4.44
C PHE A 118 21.25 2.67 4.37
N SER A 119 20.62 1.83 3.56
CA SER A 119 19.16 1.89 3.36
C SER A 119 18.40 1.65 4.66
N LEU A 120 18.74 0.58 5.40
CA LEU A 120 18.06 0.24 6.65
C LEU A 120 18.28 1.32 7.72
N GLU A 121 19.48 1.93 7.79
CA GLU A 121 19.76 3.07 8.66
C GLU A 121 18.86 4.28 8.30
N GLN A 122 18.63 4.54 6.98
CA GLN A 122 17.72 5.61 6.55
C GLN A 122 16.27 5.35 6.93
N TYR A 123 15.81 4.09 6.92
CA TYR A 123 14.47 3.71 7.41
C TYR A 123 14.36 3.92 8.93
N ALA A 124 15.41 3.58 9.69
CA ALA A 124 15.41 3.62 11.15
C ALA A 124 15.86 4.96 11.76
N ALA A 125 16.35 5.91 10.95
CA ALA A 125 16.91 7.17 11.42
C ALA A 125 15.97 7.91 12.40
N PRO A 126 16.49 8.59 13.43
CA PRO A 126 15.65 9.34 14.39
C PRO A 126 14.73 10.36 13.73
N THR A 127 15.18 11.00 12.65
CA THR A 127 14.43 11.97 11.85
C THR A 127 13.52 11.33 10.81
N SER A 128 13.58 10.00 10.64
CA SER A 128 12.77 9.29 9.64
C SER A 128 11.28 9.36 9.97
N ARG A 129 10.47 9.66 8.94
CA ARG A 129 9.01 9.56 8.98
C ARG A 129 8.50 8.19 8.50
N SER A 130 9.40 7.22 8.36
CA SER A 130 9.07 5.89 7.88
C SER A 130 8.05 5.20 8.79
N PRO A 131 6.96 4.65 8.26
CA PRO A 131 6.08 3.77 9.00
C PRO A 131 6.77 2.46 9.43
N TRP A 132 7.93 2.15 8.84
CA TRP A 132 8.76 0.98 9.14
C TRP A 132 9.83 1.24 10.20
N LYS A 133 9.99 2.50 10.65
CA LYS A 133 11.06 2.95 11.54
C LYS A 133 11.24 2.05 12.78
N ASN A 134 10.17 1.83 13.52
CA ASN A 134 10.24 1.04 14.75
C ASN A 134 10.53 -0.45 14.50
N ARG A 135 10.08 -0.98 13.37
CA ARG A 135 10.27 -2.40 13.00
C ARG A 135 11.69 -2.68 12.50
N ILE A 136 12.32 -1.72 11.85
CA ILE A 136 13.71 -1.82 11.38
C ILE A 136 14.68 -1.32 12.47
N GLY A 137 14.27 -0.38 13.29
CA GLY A 137 15.05 0.17 14.40
C GLY A 137 15.39 -0.81 15.53
N VAL A 138 14.91 -2.05 15.46
CA VAL A 138 15.35 -3.14 16.35
C VAL A 138 16.78 -3.61 16.05
N ILE A 139 17.29 -3.32 14.84
CA ILE A 139 18.70 -3.62 14.46
C ILE A 139 19.61 -2.66 15.19
N ARG A 140 20.58 -3.19 15.93
CA ARG A 140 21.57 -2.43 16.71
C ARG A 140 22.93 -2.36 16.05
N GLU A 141 23.27 -3.39 15.26
CA GLU A 141 24.57 -3.49 14.62
C GLU A 141 24.43 -4.14 13.24
N TYR A 142 25.23 -3.69 12.30
CA TYR A 142 25.38 -4.25 10.96
C TYR A 142 26.81 -4.77 10.81
N ARG A 143 26.98 -6.09 10.68
CA ARG A 143 28.29 -6.74 10.50
C ARG A 143 28.45 -7.13 9.05
N ILE A 144 29.20 -6.35 8.30
CA ILE A 144 29.54 -6.63 6.91
C ILE A 144 30.72 -7.60 6.90
N GLN A 145 30.51 -8.82 6.40
CA GLN A 145 31.54 -9.84 6.30
C GLN A 145 32.30 -9.73 4.97
N ASP A 146 31.56 -9.42 3.89
CA ASP A 146 32.08 -9.16 2.56
C ASP A 146 31.05 -8.31 1.77
N PRO A 147 31.36 -7.86 0.53
CA PRO A 147 30.42 -7.02 -0.23
C PRO A 147 29.02 -7.63 -0.47
N HIS A 148 28.86 -8.94 -0.26
CA HIS A 148 27.60 -9.65 -0.53
C HIS A 148 27.09 -10.47 0.66
N THR A 149 27.67 -10.27 1.86
CA THR A 149 27.23 -10.94 3.09
C THR A 149 27.16 -9.95 4.24
N ILE A 150 25.98 -9.82 4.86
CA ILE A 150 25.74 -8.92 5.98
C ILE A 150 24.94 -9.63 7.07
N GLU A 151 25.27 -9.34 8.32
CA GLU A 151 24.49 -9.75 9.49
C GLU A 151 23.77 -8.55 10.10
N LEU A 152 22.49 -8.72 10.34
CA LEU A 152 21.62 -7.81 11.06
C LEU A 152 21.52 -8.28 12.50
N VAL A 153 22.13 -7.54 13.43
CA VAL A 153 22.18 -7.90 14.84
C VAL A 153 21.15 -7.10 15.63
N THR A 154 20.30 -7.78 16.38
CA THR A 154 19.29 -7.19 17.24
C THR A 154 19.65 -7.34 18.71
N GLU A 155 19.13 -6.46 19.58
CA GLU A 155 19.33 -6.54 21.03
C GLU A 155 18.62 -7.75 21.64
N ARG A 156 17.44 -8.08 21.13
CA ARG A 156 16.62 -9.23 21.55
C ARG A 156 16.27 -10.06 20.32
N ALA A 157 15.86 -11.28 20.53
CA ALA A 157 15.31 -12.11 19.46
C ALA A 157 14.21 -11.34 18.72
N SER A 158 14.24 -11.37 17.39
CA SER A 158 13.29 -10.62 16.57
C SER A 158 12.78 -11.47 15.40
N ARG A 159 11.80 -12.33 15.68
CA ARG A 159 11.12 -13.13 14.67
C ARG A 159 10.53 -12.28 13.52
N PRO A 160 9.90 -11.12 13.79
CA PRO A 160 9.28 -10.33 12.73
C PRO A 160 10.26 -9.66 11.76
N LEU A 161 11.57 -9.57 12.08
CA LEU A 161 12.54 -8.78 11.31
C LEU A 161 12.60 -9.16 9.84
N LEU A 162 12.66 -10.47 9.52
CA LEU A 162 12.69 -10.94 8.14
C LEU A 162 11.45 -10.50 7.35
N ARG A 163 10.25 -10.73 7.90
CA ARG A 163 8.99 -10.36 7.25
C ARG A 163 8.84 -8.83 7.15
N ASN A 164 9.23 -8.09 8.18
CA ASN A 164 9.23 -6.62 8.16
C ASN A 164 10.15 -6.07 7.07
N SER A 165 11.28 -6.73 6.80
CA SER A 165 12.24 -6.35 5.76
C SER A 165 11.66 -6.47 4.34
N THR A 166 10.57 -7.23 4.14
CA THR A 166 9.89 -7.30 2.85
C THR A 166 9.22 -5.97 2.45
N SER A 167 9.14 -5.03 3.36
CA SER A 167 8.61 -3.68 3.15
C SER A 167 9.72 -2.61 3.15
N THR A 168 10.97 -3.00 2.90
CA THR A 168 12.10 -2.09 2.74
C THR A 168 12.74 -2.28 1.37
N MET A 169 13.18 -1.17 0.79
CA MET A 169 13.74 -1.13 -0.56
C MET A 169 15.17 -0.59 -0.55
N ALA A 170 15.97 -1.02 -1.52
CA ALA A 170 17.36 -0.57 -1.68
C ALA A 170 17.42 0.88 -2.17
N LEU A 171 18.13 1.73 -1.45
CA LEU A 171 18.41 3.12 -1.79
C LEU A 171 19.86 3.26 -2.26
N SER A 172 20.09 4.03 -3.34
CA SER A 172 21.46 4.37 -3.77
C SER A 172 22.08 5.36 -2.78
N PRO A 173 23.14 4.98 -2.04
CA PRO A 173 23.79 5.89 -1.09
C PRO A 173 24.32 7.17 -1.76
N ARG A 174 24.88 7.04 -2.97
CA ARG A 174 25.39 8.17 -3.74
C ARG A 174 24.28 9.12 -4.16
N ALA A 175 23.25 8.59 -4.84
CA ALA A 175 22.14 9.44 -5.29
C ALA A 175 21.39 10.10 -4.13
N PHE A 176 21.23 9.39 -3.02
CA PHE A 176 20.57 9.95 -1.84
C PHE A 176 21.32 11.18 -1.29
N ARG A 177 22.66 11.13 -1.23
CA ARG A 177 23.50 12.26 -0.77
C ARG A 177 23.55 13.41 -1.80
N GLU A 178 23.66 13.09 -3.09
CA GLU A 178 23.76 14.09 -4.17
C GLU A 178 22.44 14.84 -4.41
N LEU A 179 21.31 14.14 -4.29
CA LEU A 179 19.98 14.72 -4.55
C LEU A 179 19.38 15.41 -3.32
N GLY A 180 19.70 14.93 -2.09
CA GLY A 180 19.14 15.48 -0.85
C GLY A 180 17.60 15.59 -0.92
N ASP A 181 17.05 16.79 -0.72
CA ASP A 181 15.62 17.05 -0.75
C ASP A 181 14.95 16.80 -2.12
N ARG A 182 15.74 16.63 -3.19
CA ARG A 182 15.21 16.27 -4.52
C ARG A 182 15.04 14.76 -4.71
N PHE A 183 15.55 13.91 -3.81
CA PHE A 183 15.42 12.46 -3.92
C PHE A 183 13.95 12.01 -4.01
N PRO A 184 12.99 12.56 -3.24
CA PRO A 184 11.58 12.17 -3.32
C PRO A 184 10.88 12.44 -4.68
N THR A 185 11.47 13.25 -5.54
CA THR A 185 10.94 13.53 -6.89
C THR A 185 11.79 12.96 -8.02
N ASN A 186 13.05 12.59 -7.73
CA ASN A 186 13.99 12.02 -8.68
C ASN A 186 14.69 10.77 -8.10
N PRO A 187 13.92 9.75 -7.72
CA PRO A 187 14.47 8.61 -7.02
C PRO A 187 15.39 7.76 -7.90
N VAL A 188 16.38 7.15 -7.26
CA VAL A 188 17.31 6.21 -7.89
C VAL A 188 17.26 4.88 -7.13
N GLY A 189 16.69 3.87 -7.77
CA GLY A 189 16.60 2.50 -7.26
C GLY A 189 17.34 1.51 -8.14
N THR A 190 17.07 0.22 -7.92
CA THR A 190 17.61 -0.92 -8.68
C THR A 190 16.58 -1.56 -9.61
N GLY A 191 15.34 -1.07 -9.61
CA GLY A 191 14.18 -1.71 -10.24
C GLY A 191 14.18 -1.73 -11.76
N ALA A 192 13.20 -2.44 -12.32
CA ALA A 192 13.06 -2.66 -13.76
C ALA A 192 12.73 -1.39 -14.56
N MET A 193 12.25 -0.34 -13.89
CA MET A 193 11.85 0.93 -14.50
C MET A 193 12.57 2.09 -13.84
N LYS A 194 12.93 3.11 -14.62
CA LYS A 194 13.49 4.40 -14.15
C LYS A 194 12.46 5.50 -14.29
N VAL A 195 12.38 6.41 -13.34
CA VAL A 195 11.55 7.60 -13.45
C VAL A 195 12.06 8.49 -14.60
N ALA A 196 11.16 8.81 -15.51
CA ALA A 196 11.39 9.78 -16.59
C ALA A 196 10.73 11.13 -16.27
N GLU A 197 9.54 11.10 -15.65
CA GLU A 197 8.80 12.30 -15.27
C GLU A 197 7.90 12.01 -14.07
N TYR A 198 7.83 12.95 -13.13
CA TYR A 198 6.82 12.99 -12.08
C TYR A 198 6.16 14.36 -12.03
N ARG A 199 4.85 14.41 -12.25
CA ARG A 199 4.00 15.59 -12.06
C ARG A 199 3.01 15.33 -10.94
N PRO A 200 3.25 15.87 -9.74
CA PRO A 200 2.36 15.71 -8.60
C PRO A 200 0.91 16.01 -8.95
N GLY A 201 -0.01 15.17 -8.48
CA GLY A 201 -1.44 15.27 -8.77
C GLY A 201 -1.85 14.83 -10.18
N GLN A 202 -0.92 14.54 -11.09
CA GLN A 202 -1.22 14.20 -12.49
C GLN A 202 -0.76 12.80 -12.87
N HIS A 203 0.56 12.54 -12.86
CA HIS A 203 1.12 11.26 -13.30
C HIS A 203 2.57 11.03 -12.90
N VAL A 204 2.97 9.76 -12.96
CA VAL A 204 4.36 9.32 -13.03
C VAL A 204 4.58 8.57 -14.34
N VAL A 205 5.66 8.91 -15.05
CA VAL A 205 6.13 8.20 -16.25
C VAL A 205 7.44 7.51 -15.92
N MET A 206 7.51 6.23 -16.22
CA MET A 206 8.70 5.42 -16.03
C MET A 206 9.10 4.73 -17.33
N GLN A 207 10.39 4.68 -17.62
CA GLN A 207 10.97 4.01 -18.78
C GLN A 207 11.69 2.72 -18.37
N ALA A 208 11.64 1.70 -19.21
CA ALA A 208 12.33 0.44 -18.99
C ALA A 208 13.83 0.65 -18.76
N HIS A 209 14.38 -0.02 -17.76
CA HIS A 209 15.81 -0.03 -17.48
C HIS A 209 16.50 -1.18 -18.26
N PRO A 210 17.26 -0.90 -19.33
CA PRO A 210 17.89 -1.97 -20.14
C PRO A 210 18.88 -2.83 -19.35
N GLY A 211 19.51 -2.24 -18.33
CA GLY A 211 20.50 -2.88 -17.44
C GLY A 211 19.87 -3.64 -16.26
N TYR A 212 18.54 -3.80 -16.21
CA TYR A 212 17.92 -4.49 -15.09
C TYR A 212 18.43 -5.94 -14.95
N TRP A 213 18.75 -6.32 -13.74
CA TRP A 213 19.33 -7.62 -13.40
C TRP A 213 18.34 -8.80 -13.53
N GLY A 214 17.04 -8.53 -13.39
CA GLY A 214 15.97 -9.52 -13.46
C GLY A 214 15.32 -9.63 -14.82
N LYS A 215 14.08 -10.15 -14.86
CA LYS A 215 13.28 -10.23 -16.07
C LYS A 215 12.98 -8.82 -16.59
N LYS A 216 13.34 -8.57 -17.84
CA LYS A 216 13.10 -7.26 -18.47
C LYS A 216 11.59 -7.05 -18.67
N PRO A 217 11.08 -5.82 -18.40
CA PRO A 217 9.67 -5.52 -18.60
C PRO A 217 9.28 -5.64 -20.08
N ALA A 218 8.05 -6.09 -20.33
CA ALA A 218 7.50 -6.18 -21.69
C ALA A 218 7.08 -4.80 -22.25
N PHE A 219 7.05 -3.78 -21.41
CA PHE A 219 6.68 -2.41 -21.76
C PHE A 219 7.93 -1.53 -21.80
N SER A 220 8.03 -0.66 -22.83
CA SER A 220 9.09 0.36 -22.90
C SER A 220 8.86 1.46 -21.88
N GLN A 221 7.59 1.69 -21.52
CA GLN A 221 7.13 2.74 -20.62
C GLN A 221 5.92 2.27 -19.83
N ILE A 222 5.85 2.68 -18.55
CA ILE A 222 4.66 2.59 -17.72
C ILE A 222 4.31 4.01 -17.26
N ARG A 223 3.05 4.40 -17.47
CA ARG A 223 2.49 5.67 -17.02
C ARG A 223 1.40 5.41 -15.99
N PHE A 224 1.57 5.90 -14.77
CA PHE A 224 0.52 5.94 -13.76
C PHE A 224 -0.14 7.32 -13.80
N ARG A 225 -1.42 7.38 -14.17
CA ARG A 225 -2.26 8.58 -14.13
C ARG A 225 -3.05 8.60 -12.84
N PHE A 226 -3.06 9.73 -12.14
CA PHE A 226 -3.84 9.90 -10.92
C PHE A 226 -5.22 10.45 -11.27
N ILE A 227 -6.25 9.62 -11.08
CA ILE A 227 -7.65 9.91 -11.40
C ILE A 227 -8.50 9.60 -10.18
N PRO A 228 -8.62 10.53 -9.21
CA PRO A 228 -9.30 10.26 -7.94
C PRO A 228 -10.79 9.98 -8.09
N GLU A 229 -11.47 10.66 -9.02
CA GLU A 229 -12.91 10.52 -9.21
C GLU A 229 -13.22 9.21 -9.94
N ASN A 230 -14.14 8.39 -9.34
CA ASN A 230 -14.44 7.04 -9.80
C ASN A 230 -15.03 7.00 -11.22
N GLY A 231 -16.00 7.87 -11.54
CA GLY A 231 -16.65 7.90 -12.84
C GLY A 231 -15.67 8.25 -13.96
N THR A 232 -14.83 9.27 -13.76
CA THR A 232 -13.77 9.69 -14.70
C THR A 232 -12.75 8.56 -14.89
N ARG A 233 -12.36 7.88 -13.82
CA ARG A 233 -11.39 6.77 -13.89
C ARG A 233 -11.94 5.59 -14.67
N LEU A 234 -13.23 5.22 -14.47
CA LEU A 234 -13.88 4.17 -15.21
C LEU A 234 -14.12 4.55 -16.67
N ALA A 235 -14.51 5.80 -16.95
CA ALA A 235 -14.68 6.30 -18.33
C ALA A 235 -13.35 6.24 -19.12
N ALA A 236 -12.22 6.59 -18.50
CA ALA A 236 -10.91 6.48 -19.11
C ALA A 236 -10.54 5.00 -19.45
N LEU A 237 -10.95 4.03 -18.61
CA LEU A 237 -10.78 2.60 -18.91
C LEU A 237 -11.66 2.16 -20.09
N GLU A 238 -12.93 2.55 -20.11
CA GLU A 238 -13.87 2.21 -21.18
C GLU A 238 -13.48 2.82 -22.52
N ALA A 239 -12.94 4.05 -22.51
CA ALA A 239 -12.37 4.71 -23.68
C ALA A 239 -11.03 4.11 -24.13
N GLY A 240 -10.41 3.23 -23.32
CA GLY A 240 -9.10 2.65 -23.63
C GLY A 240 -7.92 3.58 -23.38
N GLU A 241 -8.12 4.71 -22.71
CA GLU A 241 -7.05 5.65 -22.31
C GLU A 241 -6.16 5.08 -21.21
N VAL A 242 -6.70 4.21 -20.38
CA VAL A 242 -5.96 3.43 -19.40
C VAL A 242 -6.30 1.94 -19.54
N MET A 243 -5.38 1.06 -19.18
CA MET A 243 -5.58 -0.38 -19.31
C MET A 243 -5.96 -1.07 -18.00
N VAL A 244 -5.69 -0.42 -16.88
CA VAL A 244 -6.00 -0.92 -15.54
C VAL A 244 -6.49 0.25 -14.69
N VAL A 245 -7.49 -0.01 -13.87
CA VAL A 245 -7.92 0.90 -12.80
C VAL A 245 -8.13 0.14 -11.50
N ASN A 246 -7.77 0.75 -10.39
CA ASN A 246 -8.00 0.23 -9.05
C ASN A 246 -9.25 0.85 -8.38
N ASN A 247 -9.62 0.34 -7.20
CA ASN A 247 -10.72 0.85 -6.38
C ASN A 247 -12.04 0.99 -7.16
N VAL A 248 -12.43 -0.06 -7.89
CA VAL A 248 -13.69 -0.09 -8.64
C VAL A 248 -14.86 -0.20 -7.66
N PRO A 249 -15.82 0.73 -7.68
CA PRO A 249 -17.02 0.62 -6.85
C PRO A 249 -17.80 -0.66 -7.17
N PRO A 250 -18.30 -1.41 -6.17
CA PRO A 250 -18.99 -2.67 -6.36
C PRO A 250 -20.24 -2.59 -7.24
N ASP A 251 -21.00 -1.49 -7.17
CA ASP A 251 -22.18 -1.22 -7.98
C ASP A 251 -21.87 -1.10 -9.48
N GLN A 252 -20.62 -0.79 -9.85
CA GLN A 252 -20.17 -0.69 -11.25
C GLN A 252 -19.75 -2.05 -11.84
N ILE A 253 -19.55 -3.08 -11.02
CA ILE A 253 -19.06 -4.39 -11.48
C ILE A 253 -19.98 -5.02 -12.56
N PRO A 254 -21.30 -5.04 -12.42
CA PRO A 254 -22.18 -5.62 -13.45
C PRO A 254 -22.01 -4.94 -14.80
N ARG A 255 -21.95 -3.60 -14.82
CA ARG A 255 -21.76 -2.79 -16.04
C ARG A 255 -20.41 -3.09 -16.71
N LEU A 256 -19.34 -3.12 -15.93
CA LEU A 256 -17.99 -3.40 -16.45
C LEU A 256 -17.84 -4.83 -16.97
N ARG A 257 -18.48 -5.82 -16.33
CA ARG A 257 -18.50 -7.22 -16.78
C ARG A 257 -19.28 -7.42 -18.07
N ALA A 258 -20.29 -6.58 -18.33
CA ALA A 258 -21.04 -6.60 -19.59
C ALA A 258 -20.21 -6.06 -20.78
N ASN A 259 -19.13 -5.30 -20.53
CA ASN A 259 -18.25 -4.82 -21.59
C ASN A 259 -17.35 -5.96 -22.09
N PRO A 260 -17.41 -6.35 -23.40
CA PRO A 260 -16.64 -7.47 -23.94
C PRO A 260 -15.12 -7.26 -23.87
N ASN A 261 -14.65 -6.01 -23.80
CA ASN A 261 -13.24 -5.67 -23.78
C ASN A 261 -12.64 -5.60 -22.38
N LEU A 262 -13.47 -5.68 -21.33
CA LEU A 262 -13.05 -5.52 -19.95
C LEU A 262 -13.21 -6.82 -19.15
N ARG A 263 -12.42 -6.97 -18.12
CA ARG A 263 -12.61 -7.94 -17.04
C ARG A 263 -12.46 -7.26 -15.69
N VAL A 264 -13.19 -7.73 -14.69
CA VAL A 264 -13.08 -7.27 -13.30
C VAL A 264 -12.43 -8.37 -12.48
N ILE A 265 -11.38 -8.00 -11.76
CA ILE A 265 -10.65 -8.86 -10.82
C ILE A 265 -11.09 -8.43 -9.41
N THR A 266 -11.63 -9.37 -8.64
CA THR A 266 -11.98 -9.18 -7.24
C THR A 266 -11.19 -10.17 -6.41
N SER A 267 -10.48 -9.68 -5.40
CA SER A 267 -9.59 -10.50 -4.58
C SER A 267 -9.71 -10.14 -3.09
N PRO A 268 -9.60 -11.13 -2.20
CA PRO A 268 -9.46 -10.84 -0.78
C PRO A 268 -8.12 -10.14 -0.54
N THR A 269 -8.08 -9.27 0.47
CA THR A 269 -6.84 -8.62 0.91
C THR A 269 -6.48 -9.03 2.34
N ASN A 270 -5.31 -8.59 2.82
CA ASN A 270 -4.93 -8.68 4.22
C ASN A 270 -5.26 -7.38 4.97
N ARG A 271 -6.36 -6.69 4.59
CA ARG A 271 -6.76 -5.40 5.17
C ARG A 271 -8.08 -5.51 5.92
N VAL A 272 -8.09 -5.06 7.17
CA VAL A 272 -9.31 -4.78 7.93
C VAL A 272 -9.58 -3.27 7.93
N THR A 273 -10.85 -2.89 7.88
CA THR A 273 -11.33 -1.52 8.12
C THR A 273 -11.96 -1.43 9.51
N PHE A 274 -11.80 -0.30 10.16
CA PHE A 274 -12.28 -0.07 11.51
C PHE A 274 -12.41 1.42 11.81
N ILE A 275 -13.17 1.76 12.86
CA ILE A 275 -13.11 3.07 13.49
C ILE A 275 -12.24 2.94 14.74
N ALA A 276 -11.08 3.57 14.74
CA ALA A 276 -10.21 3.66 15.91
C ALA A 276 -10.83 4.64 16.91
N LEU A 277 -10.96 4.23 18.17
CA LEU A 277 -11.61 5.01 19.25
C LEU A 277 -10.59 5.62 20.19
N ARG A 278 -10.85 6.82 20.69
CA ARG A 278 -10.02 7.47 21.70
C ARG A 278 -10.36 6.88 23.07
N THR A 279 -9.51 5.93 23.52
CA THR A 279 -9.73 5.23 24.80
C THR A 279 -9.36 6.05 26.03
N ASP A 280 -8.73 7.20 25.86
CA ASP A 280 -8.33 8.14 26.90
C ASP A 280 -9.41 9.17 27.27
N ARG A 281 -10.48 9.32 26.45
CA ARG A 281 -11.51 10.34 26.62
C ARG A 281 -12.81 9.75 27.15
N LYS A 282 -13.43 10.50 28.08
CA LYS A 282 -14.80 10.21 28.47
C LYS A 282 -15.76 10.58 27.35
N PRO A 283 -16.81 9.77 27.14
CA PRO A 283 -17.15 8.52 27.84
C PRO A 283 -16.45 7.29 27.27
N PHE A 284 -15.63 7.40 26.19
CA PHE A 284 -15.05 6.29 25.43
C PHE A 284 -13.91 5.56 26.16
N ASN A 285 -13.48 6.05 27.34
CA ASN A 285 -12.58 5.33 28.23
C ASN A 285 -13.25 4.15 28.95
N ASP A 286 -14.60 4.12 29.04
CA ASP A 286 -15.35 2.94 29.51
C ASP A 286 -15.51 1.92 28.38
N LYS A 287 -15.05 0.66 28.60
CA LYS A 287 -15.16 -0.39 27.58
C LYS A 287 -16.62 -0.72 27.20
N ARG A 288 -17.57 -0.55 28.13
CA ARG A 288 -18.99 -0.80 27.87
C ARG A 288 -19.56 0.17 26.83
N VAL A 289 -19.09 1.43 26.86
CA VAL A 289 -19.42 2.42 25.81
C VAL A 289 -18.85 1.96 24.48
N ARG A 290 -17.58 1.54 24.42
CA ARG A 290 -16.97 1.05 23.17
C ARG A 290 -17.65 -0.22 22.65
N GLN A 291 -18.08 -1.13 23.53
CA GLN A 291 -18.90 -2.29 23.17
C GLN A 291 -20.26 -1.88 22.62
N ALA A 292 -20.92 -0.87 23.23
CA ALA A 292 -22.17 -0.31 22.73
C ALA A 292 -22.04 0.19 21.28
N LEU A 293 -20.94 0.92 20.98
CA LEU A 293 -20.66 1.38 19.60
C LEU A 293 -20.50 0.19 18.63
N ASN A 294 -19.93 -0.92 19.09
CA ASN A 294 -19.83 -2.13 18.27
C ASN A 294 -21.19 -2.80 18.05
N TYR A 295 -22.11 -2.83 19.04
CA TYR A 295 -23.47 -3.36 18.85
C TYR A 295 -24.35 -2.44 17.98
N ALA A 296 -24.03 -1.14 17.91
CA ALA A 296 -24.79 -0.15 17.14
C ALA A 296 -24.67 -0.33 15.61
N ILE A 297 -23.64 -1.02 15.09
CA ILE A 297 -23.33 -1.06 13.65
C ILE A 297 -23.86 -2.32 12.98
N ASP A 298 -24.73 -2.17 11.97
CA ASP A 298 -25.15 -3.26 11.09
C ASP A 298 -24.09 -3.52 9.98
N ARG A 299 -23.18 -4.42 10.27
CA ARG A 299 -22.09 -4.79 9.35
C ARG A 299 -22.59 -5.59 8.16
N GLU A 300 -23.68 -6.34 8.33
CA GLU A 300 -24.28 -7.09 7.21
C GLU A 300 -24.90 -6.14 6.19
N ALA A 301 -25.61 -5.11 6.66
CA ALA A 301 -26.15 -4.08 5.79
C ALA A 301 -25.03 -3.29 5.09
N LEU A 302 -23.92 -2.95 5.80
CA LEU A 302 -22.75 -2.32 5.18
C LEU A 302 -22.10 -3.21 4.12
N SER A 303 -21.90 -4.50 4.42
CA SER A 303 -21.30 -5.44 3.47
C SER A 303 -22.19 -5.64 2.24
N LYS A 304 -23.49 -5.91 2.43
CA LYS A 304 -24.44 -6.16 1.33
C LYS A 304 -24.75 -4.89 0.54
N GLY A 305 -25.07 -3.78 1.24
CA GLY A 305 -25.55 -2.55 0.64
C GLY A 305 -24.47 -1.71 -0.04
N LEU A 306 -23.31 -1.56 0.59
CA LEU A 306 -22.21 -0.76 0.03
C LEU A 306 -21.21 -1.61 -0.74
N MET A 307 -20.84 -2.79 -0.21
CA MET A 307 -19.77 -3.61 -0.78
C MET A 307 -20.30 -4.74 -1.69
N GLY A 308 -21.60 -4.77 -2.00
CA GLY A 308 -22.18 -5.80 -2.85
C GLY A 308 -21.96 -7.23 -2.34
N GLY A 309 -21.79 -7.40 -1.03
CA GLY A 309 -21.47 -8.69 -0.39
C GLY A 309 -20.03 -9.16 -0.58
N LEU A 310 -19.16 -8.35 -1.18
CA LEU A 310 -17.76 -8.72 -1.47
C LEU A 310 -16.79 -8.52 -0.29
N ALA A 311 -17.21 -7.77 0.73
CA ALA A 311 -16.40 -7.50 1.91
C ALA A 311 -16.86 -8.37 3.09
N PRO A 312 -16.10 -9.40 3.51
CA PRO A 312 -16.42 -10.17 4.70
C PRO A 312 -16.45 -9.29 5.96
N ILE A 313 -17.30 -9.66 6.91
CA ILE A 313 -17.32 -9.03 8.23
C ILE A 313 -16.05 -9.47 8.98
N ALA A 314 -15.32 -8.49 9.56
CA ALA A 314 -14.16 -8.78 10.39
C ALA A 314 -14.57 -9.62 11.63
N LYS A 315 -13.93 -10.77 11.82
CA LYS A 315 -14.20 -11.72 12.92
C LYS A 315 -13.18 -11.65 14.02
N ALA A 316 -12.08 -10.96 13.76
CA ALA A 316 -10.96 -10.76 14.68
C ALA A 316 -10.23 -9.46 14.32
N PRO A 317 -9.32 -8.97 15.18
CA PRO A 317 -8.42 -7.86 14.83
C PRO A 317 -7.57 -8.10 13.59
N LEU A 318 -7.07 -9.34 13.42
CA LEU A 318 -6.32 -9.75 12.24
C LEU A 318 -7.24 -10.31 11.15
N PRO A 319 -6.98 -10.00 9.86
CA PRO A 319 -7.69 -10.66 8.74
C PRO A 319 -7.54 -12.17 8.76
N ASP A 320 -8.58 -12.91 8.32
CA ASP A 320 -8.63 -14.38 8.33
C ASP A 320 -7.38 -15.04 7.69
N ALA A 321 -6.81 -14.41 6.66
CA ALA A 321 -5.69 -14.96 5.91
C ALA A 321 -4.32 -14.75 6.56
N VAL A 322 -4.23 -13.98 7.63
CA VAL A 322 -2.97 -13.68 8.33
C VAL A 322 -2.65 -14.78 9.33
N PHE A 323 -1.38 -15.20 9.36
CA PHE A 323 -0.92 -16.14 10.39
C PHE A 323 -1.32 -15.67 11.79
N GLY A 324 -1.82 -16.55 12.63
CA GLY A 324 -2.22 -16.23 14.01
C GLY A 324 -3.51 -15.44 14.13
N SER A 325 -4.27 -15.22 13.04
CA SER A 325 -5.65 -14.71 13.14
C SER A 325 -6.50 -15.65 14.00
N HIS A 326 -7.37 -15.06 14.82
CA HIS A 326 -8.25 -15.84 15.69
C HIS A 326 -9.41 -16.42 14.85
N PRO A 327 -9.64 -17.74 14.90
CA PRO A 327 -10.61 -18.39 14.00
C PRO A 327 -12.07 -17.98 14.28
N SER A 328 -12.38 -17.66 15.53
CA SER A 328 -13.74 -17.36 15.94
C SER A 328 -13.76 -16.61 17.28
N LEU A 329 -13.98 -15.30 17.24
CA LEU A 329 -14.30 -14.48 18.42
C LEU A 329 -15.82 -14.28 18.51
N PRO A 330 -16.38 -14.05 19.71
CA PRO A 330 -17.80 -13.77 19.86
C PRO A 330 -18.21 -12.57 18.99
N PRO A 331 -19.15 -12.70 18.03
CA PRO A 331 -19.46 -11.62 17.11
C PRO A 331 -20.22 -10.48 17.80
N TYR A 332 -19.87 -9.25 17.49
CA TYR A 332 -20.70 -8.08 17.79
C TYR A 332 -21.82 -8.00 16.75
N ARG A 333 -22.91 -8.76 16.98
CA ARG A 333 -24.11 -8.70 16.13
C ARG A 333 -24.80 -7.35 16.31
N TYR A 334 -25.44 -6.85 15.24
CA TYR A 334 -26.23 -5.64 15.30
C TYR A 334 -27.37 -5.78 16.33
N ASP A 335 -27.33 -4.95 17.36
CA ASP A 335 -28.28 -4.92 18.47
C ASP A 335 -28.38 -3.49 19.03
N PRO A 336 -29.15 -2.62 18.34
CA PRO A 336 -29.27 -1.23 18.71
C PRO A 336 -29.92 -1.03 20.09
N GLU A 337 -30.79 -1.94 20.53
CA GLU A 337 -31.42 -1.84 21.86
C GLU A 337 -30.42 -2.14 22.97
N ARG A 338 -29.55 -3.13 22.78
CA ARG A 338 -28.44 -3.38 23.68
C ARG A 338 -27.45 -2.21 23.72
N ALA A 339 -27.17 -1.61 22.56
CA ALA A 339 -26.32 -0.41 22.49
C ALA A 339 -26.89 0.75 23.29
N LYS A 340 -28.19 1.08 23.10
CA LYS A 340 -28.90 2.12 23.87
C LYS A 340 -28.85 1.85 25.37
N LYS A 341 -29.12 0.59 25.78
CA LYS A 341 -29.07 0.19 27.19
C LYS A 341 -27.70 0.43 27.81
N LEU A 342 -26.62 -0.02 27.15
CA LEU A 342 -25.25 0.18 27.62
C LEU A 342 -24.87 1.68 27.71
N LEU A 343 -25.27 2.48 26.72
CA LEU A 343 -25.05 3.93 26.74
C LEU A 343 -25.80 4.61 27.91
N ALA A 344 -27.02 4.20 28.19
CA ALA A 344 -27.80 4.71 29.33
C ALA A 344 -27.17 4.30 30.67
N GLU A 345 -26.79 3.03 30.85
CA GLU A 345 -26.17 2.52 32.07
C GLU A 345 -24.81 3.17 32.39
N THR A 346 -24.10 3.63 31.37
CA THR A 346 -22.80 4.32 31.51
C THR A 346 -22.90 5.84 31.57
N GLY A 347 -24.13 6.40 31.44
CA GLY A 347 -24.34 7.85 31.37
C GLY A 347 -23.82 8.47 30.06
N ALA A 348 -23.62 7.66 29.02
CA ALA A 348 -23.12 8.11 27.73
C ALA A 348 -24.23 8.39 26.69
N ALA A 349 -25.50 8.22 27.05
CA ALA A 349 -26.61 8.61 26.19
C ALA A 349 -26.57 10.12 25.92
N GLY A 350 -26.73 10.52 24.66
CA GLY A 350 -26.62 11.91 24.23
C GLY A 350 -25.20 12.48 24.17
N ALA A 351 -24.15 11.66 24.41
CA ALA A 351 -22.78 12.13 24.35
C ALA A 351 -22.40 12.59 22.93
N PRO A 352 -21.61 13.65 22.79
CA PRO A 352 -21.04 14.05 21.51
C PRO A 352 -20.02 13.01 21.02
N PHE A 353 -20.00 12.78 19.70
CA PHE A 353 -19.04 11.91 19.04
C PHE A 353 -18.56 12.54 17.74
N PHE A 354 -17.31 12.93 17.69
CA PHE A 354 -16.75 13.49 16.47
C PHE A 354 -16.08 12.40 15.63
N LEU A 355 -16.74 12.04 14.52
CA LEU A 355 -16.29 11.00 13.59
C LEU A 355 -15.53 11.61 12.40
N GLY A 356 -14.26 11.21 12.24
CA GLY A 356 -13.44 11.53 11.09
C GLY A 356 -13.30 10.32 10.15
N VAL A 357 -13.58 10.51 8.85
CA VAL A 357 -13.42 9.47 7.84
C VAL A 357 -12.71 10.06 6.63
N PRO A 358 -11.68 9.41 6.07
CA PRO A 358 -11.03 9.95 4.86
C PRO A 358 -11.99 9.93 3.67
N ASN A 359 -11.67 10.70 2.63
CA ASN A 359 -12.36 10.67 1.35
C ASN A 359 -11.38 10.23 0.25
N GLY A 360 -11.71 9.12 -0.44
CA GLY A 360 -10.99 8.60 -1.60
C GLY A 360 -9.77 7.75 -1.28
N ARG A 361 -9.56 7.34 -0.02
CA ARG A 361 -8.45 6.45 0.37
C ARG A 361 -8.84 4.98 0.35
N TYR A 362 -9.99 4.65 0.90
CA TYR A 362 -10.54 3.30 0.93
C TYR A 362 -11.75 3.20 0.00
N LEU A 363 -12.16 1.98 -0.30
CA LEU A 363 -13.32 1.72 -1.13
C LEU A 363 -14.57 2.25 -0.42
N LEU A 364 -15.25 3.23 -1.03
CA LEU A 364 -16.49 3.87 -0.52
C LEU A 364 -16.37 4.39 0.93
N ASP A 365 -15.19 4.90 1.32
CA ASP A 365 -14.91 5.34 2.70
C ASP A 365 -15.88 6.41 3.20
N LYS A 366 -16.16 7.43 2.40
CA LYS A 366 -17.11 8.48 2.77
C LYS A 366 -18.52 7.93 3.01
N GLN A 367 -19.04 7.11 2.09
CA GLN A 367 -20.38 6.50 2.21
C GLN A 367 -20.45 5.54 3.40
N MET A 368 -19.37 4.80 3.66
CA MET A 368 -19.25 3.96 4.85
C MET A 368 -19.34 4.80 6.12
N GLY A 369 -18.63 5.93 6.16
CA GLY A 369 -18.64 6.86 7.29
C GLY A 369 -20.00 7.50 7.53
N GLU A 370 -20.71 7.92 6.47
CA GLU A 370 -22.06 8.46 6.53
C GLU A 370 -23.04 7.44 7.13
N ALA A 371 -22.98 6.17 6.68
CA ALA A 371 -23.80 5.11 7.22
C ALA A 371 -23.49 4.83 8.70
N ILE A 372 -22.20 4.80 9.09
CA ILE A 372 -21.79 4.60 10.47
C ILE A 372 -22.30 5.75 11.35
N ALA A 373 -22.19 7.01 10.90
CA ALA A 373 -22.73 8.16 11.62
C ALA A 373 -24.21 7.99 11.92
N GLY A 374 -25.02 7.61 10.90
CA GLY A 374 -26.45 7.35 11.08
C GLY A 374 -26.76 6.24 12.09
N TYR A 375 -25.99 5.14 12.10
CA TYR A 375 -26.15 4.10 13.12
C TYR A 375 -25.85 4.58 14.52
N LEU A 376 -24.83 5.41 14.70
CA LEU A 376 -24.46 5.95 16.01
C LEU A 376 -25.50 6.97 16.50
N GLU A 377 -26.05 7.79 15.61
CA GLU A 377 -27.17 8.71 15.92
C GLU A 377 -28.44 7.94 16.31
N ALA A 378 -28.74 6.83 15.63
CA ALA A 378 -29.92 6.00 15.93
C ALA A 378 -29.89 5.37 17.33
N VAL A 379 -28.70 5.23 17.95
CA VAL A 379 -28.57 4.77 19.34
C VAL A 379 -28.43 5.91 20.35
N GLY A 380 -28.57 7.17 19.89
CA GLY A 380 -28.68 8.36 20.75
C GLY A 380 -27.41 9.14 20.96
N LEU A 381 -26.35 8.96 20.17
CA LEU A 381 -25.19 9.84 20.19
C LEU A 381 -25.42 11.12 19.37
N GLN A 382 -24.72 12.20 19.71
CA GLN A 382 -24.70 13.43 18.92
C GLN A 382 -23.47 13.40 17.99
N VAL A 383 -23.66 12.90 16.76
CA VAL A 383 -22.54 12.68 15.84
C VAL A 383 -22.21 13.95 15.06
N LYS A 384 -20.95 14.39 15.14
CA LYS A 384 -20.36 15.33 14.20
C LYS A 384 -19.52 14.55 13.22
N PHE A 385 -19.83 14.64 11.91
CA PHE A 385 -19.16 13.89 10.85
C PHE A 385 -18.32 14.81 9.96
N GLU A 386 -17.08 14.40 9.65
CA GLU A 386 -16.21 15.05 8.66
C GLU A 386 -15.55 13.99 7.77
N SER A 387 -15.45 14.31 6.46
CA SER A 387 -14.77 13.43 5.48
C SER A 387 -13.80 14.25 4.61
N PRO A 388 -12.64 14.66 5.17
CA PRO A 388 -11.62 15.40 4.44
C PRO A 388 -10.81 14.51 3.52
N LEU A 389 -10.09 15.13 2.57
CA LEU A 389 -9.10 14.46 1.73
C LEU A 389 -8.02 13.78 2.60
N TRP A 390 -7.44 12.69 2.08
CA TRP A 390 -6.49 11.84 2.79
C TRP A 390 -5.35 12.59 3.50
N SER A 391 -4.69 13.54 2.81
CA SER A 391 -3.58 14.30 3.39
C SER A 391 -4.00 15.11 4.63
N SER A 392 -5.14 15.80 4.54
CA SER A 392 -5.71 16.57 5.66
C SER A 392 -6.16 15.67 6.80
N PHE A 393 -6.76 14.52 6.47
CA PHE A 393 -7.16 13.51 7.43
C PHE A 393 -5.96 12.96 8.22
N VAL A 394 -4.90 12.52 7.51
CA VAL A 394 -3.69 11.98 8.17
C VAL A 394 -3.04 13.03 9.05
N ASN A 395 -2.92 14.27 8.59
CA ASN A 395 -2.38 15.37 9.40
C ASN A 395 -3.17 15.58 10.70
N GLU A 396 -4.50 15.38 10.67
CA GLU A 396 -5.32 15.50 11.88
C GLU A 396 -5.13 14.33 12.83
N VAL A 397 -5.23 13.09 12.35
CA VAL A 397 -5.15 11.89 13.22
C VAL A 397 -3.74 11.65 13.77
N THR A 398 -2.70 12.16 13.12
CA THR A 398 -1.31 12.08 13.61
C THR A 398 -0.96 13.15 14.66
N LYS A 399 -1.89 14.04 15.00
CA LYS A 399 -1.75 14.90 16.18
C LYS A 399 -1.92 14.12 17.50
N TYR A 400 -2.29 12.84 17.40
CA TYR A 400 -2.46 11.90 18.52
C TYR A 400 -3.40 12.45 19.62
N GLU A 401 -2.88 12.76 20.80
CA GLU A 401 -3.64 13.27 21.93
C GLU A 401 -4.40 14.58 21.61
N LYS A 402 -3.90 15.35 20.64
CA LYS A 402 -4.48 16.63 20.21
C LYS A 402 -5.44 16.50 19.02
N SER A 403 -5.67 15.30 18.49
CA SER A 403 -6.64 15.10 17.41
C SER A 403 -8.04 15.49 17.90
N LYS A 404 -8.81 16.14 17.03
CA LYS A 404 -10.19 16.56 17.35
C LYS A 404 -11.20 15.40 17.32
N TYR A 405 -10.89 14.29 16.65
CA TYR A 405 -11.79 13.15 16.49
C TYR A 405 -11.83 12.27 17.74
N ASP A 406 -13.02 11.82 18.11
CA ASP A 406 -13.25 10.79 19.12
C ASP A 406 -13.18 9.39 18.51
N GLY A 407 -13.59 9.26 17.25
CA GLY A 407 -13.42 8.08 16.43
C GLY A 407 -13.00 8.46 15.01
N PHE A 408 -12.15 7.61 14.37
CA PHE A 408 -11.71 7.88 13.01
C PHE A 408 -11.45 6.59 12.24
N MET A 409 -11.83 6.60 10.95
CA MET A 409 -11.68 5.42 10.11
C MET A 409 -10.25 5.21 9.67
N PHE A 410 -9.81 3.96 9.82
CA PHE A 410 -8.62 3.43 9.15
C PHE A 410 -8.92 2.08 8.49
N GLY A 411 -8.11 1.76 7.48
CA GLY A 411 -7.95 0.41 6.98
C GLY A 411 -6.48 0.01 7.11
N TRP A 412 -6.18 -1.09 7.80
CA TRP A 412 -4.80 -1.53 8.02
C TRP A 412 -4.55 -2.87 7.33
N GLY A 413 -3.60 -2.87 6.40
CA GLY A 413 -3.19 -4.06 5.67
C GLY A 413 -1.98 -4.71 6.33
N VAL A 414 -2.09 -6.01 6.64
CA VAL A 414 -0.96 -6.81 7.12
C VAL A 414 -0.17 -7.32 5.91
N VAL A 415 0.46 -6.38 5.20
CA VAL A 415 1.11 -6.66 3.92
C VAL A 415 2.34 -7.57 4.04
N THR A 416 3.00 -7.56 5.19
CA THR A 416 4.14 -8.44 5.48
C THR A 416 3.73 -9.89 5.82
N GLY A 417 2.44 -10.14 6.02
CA GLY A 417 1.93 -11.41 6.56
C GLY A 417 2.35 -11.66 8.01
N GLU A 418 2.95 -10.67 8.69
CA GLU A 418 3.38 -10.77 10.09
C GLU A 418 2.35 -10.08 11.00
N PRO A 419 1.75 -10.78 11.96
CA PRO A 419 0.76 -10.24 12.88
C PRO A 419 1.22 -8.98 13.62
N ASP A 420 2.51 -8.88 13.92
CA ASP A 420 3.11 -7.73 14.60
C ASP A 420 2.88 -6.42 13.85
N GLN A 421 2.69 -6.48 12.52
CA GLN A 421 2.40 -5.31 11.70
C GLN A 421 1.08 -4.63 12.09
N LEU A 422 0.12 -5.36 12.63
CA LEU A 422 -1.14 -4.79 13.11
C LEU A 422 -1.17 -4.77 14.63
N MET A 423 -0.89 -5.90 15.29
CA MET A 423 -0.96 -6.02 16.74
C MET A 423 0.05 -5.08 17.41
N GLY A 424 1.29 -5.04 16.92
CA GLY A 424 2.34 -4.17 17.42
C GLY A 424 2.08 -2.68 17.14
N ASP A 425 1.57 -2.32 15.96
CA ASP A 425 1.37 -0.92 15.59
C ASP A 425 0.17 -0.26 16.28
N HIS A 426 -0.85 -1.04 16.64
CA HIS A 426 -2.12 -0.50 17.11
C HIS A 426 -2.44 -0.82 18.57
N PHE A 427 -1.87 -1.89 19.12
CA PHE A 427 -2.23 -2.38 20.44
C PHE A 427 -1.05 -2.51 21.41
N TYR A 428 0.19 -2.29 20.96
CA TYR A 428 1.35 -2.18 21.84
C TYR A 428 1.45 -0.76 22.42
N SER A 429 1.41 -0.63 23.72
CA SER A 429 1.17 0.65 24.42
C SER A 429 2.12 1.79 24.06
N THR A 430 3.36 1.50 23.65
CA THR A 430 4.38 2.52 23.32
C THR A 430 4.58 2.75 21.83
N ALA A 431 3.98 1.92 20.95
CA ALA A 431 4.30 1.93 19.52
C ALA A 431 3.56 3.02 18.74
N VAL A 432 2.24 3.09 18.85
CA VAL A 432 1.43 4.05 18.10
C VAL A 432 0.32 4.62 19.00
N LYS A 433 0.31 5.93 19.17
CA LYS A 433 -0.61 6.61 20.08
C LYS A 433 -1.94 7.06 19.44
N ARG A 434 -2.43 6.33 18.41
CA ARG A 434 -3.68 6.72 17.72
C ARG A 434 -4.91 6.59 18.60
N THR A 435 -5.06 5.44 19.24
CA THR A 435 -6.18 5.16 20.17
C THR A 435 -5.83 5.50 21.62
N LEU A 436 -4.55 5.64 21.93
CA LEU A 436 -4.01 5.71 23.30
C LEU A 436 -4.42 4.49 24.14
N TYR A 437 -4.68 3.38 23.48
CA TYR A 437 -4.93 2.10 24.12
C TYR A 437 -3.67 1.59 24.80
N ALA A 438 -3.80 1.07 26.01
CA ALA A 438 -2.72 0.47 26.77
C ALA A 438 -3.24 -0.71 27.59
N ASN A 439 -2.61 -1.86 27.45
CA ASN A 439 -2.87 -3.04 28.25
C ASN A 439 -1.56 -3.80 28.45
N PRO A 440 -1.03 -3.89 29.69
CA PRO A 440 0.25 -4.56 29.98
C PRO A 440 0.28 -6.04 29.60
N GLU A 441 -0.85 -6.74 29.66
CA GLU A 441 -0.92 -8.15 29.27
C GLU A 441 -0.84 -8.32 27.74
N VAL A 442 -1.48 -7.41 26.98
CA VAL A 442 -1.35 -7.37 25.52
C VAL A 442 0.11 -7.07 25.13
N ASP A 443 0.76 -6.12 25.80
CA ASP A 443 2.18 -5.81 25.58
C ASP A 443 3.07 -7.04 25.84
N ARG A 444 2.84 -7.75 26.95
CA ARG A 444 3.58 -8.97 27.30
C ARG A 444 3.42 -10.04 26.22
N LEU A 445 2.20 -10.28 25.76
CA LEU A 445 1.90 -11.30 24.75
C LEU A 445 2.51 -10.95 23.39
N ILE A 446 2.47 -9.66 22.98
CA ILE A 446 3.11 -9.19 21.76
C ILE A 446 4.62 -9.38 21.83
N ASN A 447 5.27 -9.05 22.97
CA ASN A 447 6.70 -9.27 23.15
C ASN A 447 7.06 -10.74 23.13
N GLU A 448 6.27 -11.60 23.78
CA GLU A 448 6.44 -13.05 23.73
C GLU A 448 6.41 -13.58 22.30
N ALA A 449 5.47 -13.10 21.47
CA ALA A 449 5.38 -13.47 20.07
C ALA A 449 6.56 -12.95 19.23
N ARG A 450 7.05 -11.74 19.52
CA ARG A 450 8.20 -11.12 18.81
C ARG A 450 9.50 -11.90 19.06
N GLU A 451 9.69 -12.39 20.27
CA GLU A 451 10.95 -12.99 20.73
C GLU A 451 11.00 -14.51 20.53
N SER A 452 9.89 -15.16 20.18
CA SER A 452 9.82 -16.61 19.97
C SER A 452 9.90 -17.00 18.49
N PHE A 453 10.66 -18.07 18.20
CA PHE A 453 10.66 -18.75 16.90
C PHE A 453 9.82 -20.04 16.91
N ASP A 454 9.22 -20.40 18.05
CA ASP A 454 8.24 -21.48 18.15
C ASP A 454 6.87 -21.00 17.63
N GLU A 455 6.43 -21.52 16.50
CA GLU A 455 5.17 -21.11 15.87
C GLU A 455 3.93 -21.38 16.74
N ALA A 456 3.91 -22.44 17.51
CA ALA A 456 2.78 -22.77 18.38
C ALA A 456 2.66 -21.73 19.51
N ARG A 457 3.79 -21.39 20.12
CA ARG A 457 3.88 -20.35 21.16
C ARG A 457 3.50 -18.95 20.60
N VAL A 458 4.04 -18.60 19.45
CA VAL A 458 3.70 -17.32 18.76
C VAL A 458 2.20 -17.24 18.47
N ARG A 459 1.63 -18.32 17.93
CA ARG A 459 0.19 -18.39 17.64
C ARG A 459 -0.63 -18.23 18.92
N ALA A 460 -0.32 -18.97 19.98
CA ALA A 460 -1.03 -18.90 21.25
C ALA A 460 -1.01 -17.47 21.84
N ALA A 461 0.14 -16.80 21.81
CA ALA A 461 0.29 -15.43 22.28
C ALA A 461 -0.59 -14.45 21.49
N TYR A 462 -0.59 -14.52 20.16
CA TYR A 462 -1.44 -13.64 19.34
C TYR A 462 -2.94 -13.96 19.48
N LEU A 463 -3.33 -15.24 19.60
CA LEU A 463 -4.74 -15.58 19.85
C LEU A 463 -5.23 -14.95 21.15
N ARG A 464 -4.45 -15.11 22.23
CA ARG A 464 -4.81 -14.52 23.53
C ARG A 464 -4.83 -13.00 23.51
N ALA A 465 -3.87 -12.35 22.86
CA ALA A 465 -3.86 -10.90 22.69
C ALA A 465 -5.09 -10.40 21.92
N GLN A 466 -5.52 -11.11 20.88
CA GLN A 466 -6.72 -10.76 20.11
C GLN A 466 -8.01 -10.91 20.94
N GLU A 467 -8.13 -11.93 21.79
CA GLU A 467 -9.27 -12.08 22.69
C GLU A 467 -9.43 -10.86 23.62
N ILE A 468 -8.32 -10.41 24.22
CA ILE A 468 -8.34 -9.24 25.13
C ILE A 468 -8.73 -7.98 24.36
N VAL A 469 -8.06 -7.71 23.25
CA VAL A 469 -8.31 -6.51 22.43
C VAL A 469 -9.74 -6.49 21.87
N TRP A 470 -10.28 -7.65 21.51
CA TRP A 470 -11.64 -7.77 21.00
C TRP A 470 -12.68 -7.43 22.07
N ASP A 471 -12.50 -7.92 23.30
CA ASP A 471 -13.38 -7.61 24.44
C ASP A 471 -13.28 -6.14 24.88
N GLU A 472 -12.08 -5.57 24.84
CA GLU A 472 -11.86 -4.19 25.25
C GLU A 472 -12.25 -3.14 24.19
N CYS A 473 -12.50 -3.56 22.95
CA CYS A 473 -13.02 -2.73 21.85
C CYS A 473 -12.33 -1.37 21.67
N PRO A 474 -11.00 -1.26 21.52
CA PRO A 474 -10.39 0.00 21.15
C PRO A 474 -10.77 0.45 19.73
N TRP A 475 -11.43 -0.42 18.99
CA TRP A 475 -11.98 -0.18 17.67
C TRP A 475 -13.46 -0.55 17.58
N ILE A 476 -14.19 0.15 16.67
CA ILE A 476 -15.40 -0.43 16.08
C ILE A 476 -14.91 -1.28 14.91
N TRP A 477 -15.09 -2.59 15.03
CA TRP A 477 -14.71 -3.58 14.03
C TRP A 477 -15.65 -3.47 12.83
N LEU A 478 -15.12 -3.46 11.60
CA LEU A 478 -15.96 -3.31 10.41
C LEU A 478 -15.80 -4.52 9.46
N LEU A 479 -15.11 -4.35 8.36
CA LEU A 479 -15.06 -5.31 7.25
C LEU A 479 -13.61 -5.61 6.85
N GLU A 480 -13.40 -6.78 6.24
CA GLU A 480 -12.20 -7.02 5.45
C GLU A 480 -12.40 -6.41 4.06
N GLN A 481 -11.53 -5.49 3.66
CA GLN A 481 -11.68 -4.77 2.39
C GLN A 481 -11.26 -5.68 1.23
N PRO A 482 -12.09 -5.86 0.17
CA PRO A 482 -11.66 -6.51 -1.07
C PRO A 482 -10.80 -5.56 -1.91
N ASP A 483 -9.91 -6.11 -2.73
CA ASP A 483 -9.27 -5.39 -3.84
C ASP A 483 -10.08 -5.61 -5.11
N ILE A 484 -10.53 -4.53 -5.76
CA ILE A 484 -11.37 -4.59 -6.96
C ILE A 484 -10.72 -3.75 -8.05
N ASN A 485 -10.24 -4.44 -9.09
CA ASN A 485 -9.59 -3.84 -10.25
C ASN A 485 -10.38 -4.14 -11.52
N ALA A 486 -10.43 -3.19 -12.44
CA ALA A 486 -10.94 -3.44 -13.79
C ALA A 486 -9.80 -3.28 -14.81
N VAL A 487 -9.78 -4.17 -15.79
CA VAL A 487 -8.64 -4.38 -16.67
C VAL A 487 -9.09 -4.58 -18.11
N ASN A 488 -8.44 -3.93 -19.07
CA ASN A 488 -8.61 -4.23 -20.49
C ASN A 488 -8.09 -5.63 -20.78
N LYS A 489 -8.91 -6.47 -21.47
CA LYS A 489 -8.59 -7.88 -21.75
C LYS A 489 -7.33 -8.09 -22.58
N ARG A 490 -6.87 -7.07 -23.33
CA ARG A 490 -5.59 -7.12 -24.04
C ARG A 490 -4.40 -7.20 -23.08
N LEU A 491 -4.54 -6.72 -21.84
CA LEU A 491 -3.49 -6.87 -20.83
C LEU A 491 -3.54 -8.27 -20.22
N LYS A 492 -2.54 -9.07 -20.47
CA LYS A 492 -2.31 -10.37 -19.84
C LYS A 492 -1.59 -10.11 -18.51
N TRP A 493 -2.37 -10.01 -17.45
CA TRP A 493 -1.90 -9.72 -16.09
C TRP A 493 -2.80 -10.44 -15.09
N ALA A 494 -2.23 -11.20 -14.17
CA ALA A 494 -3.01 -11.94 -13.19
C ALA A 494 -3.77 -11.01 -12.24
N GLY A 495 -3.11 -10.01 -11.69
CA GLY A 495 -3.67 -9.13 -10.65
C GLY A 495 -3.99 -9.88 -9.36
N GLY A 496 -4.76 -9.24 -8.49
CA GLY A 496 -5.41 -9.92 -7.37
C GLY A 496 -4.48 -10.32 -6.22
N ARG A 497 -3.51 -9.50 -5.90
CA ARG A 497 -2.59 -9.70 -4.77
C ARG A 497 -3.24 -9.27 -3.44
N ARG A 498 -2.95 -10.01 -2.37
CA ARG A 498 -3.46 -9.69 -1.02
C ARG A 498 -2.91 -8.39 -0.42
N ASP A 499 -1.78 -7.90 -0.94
CA ASP A 499 -1.17 -6.62 -0.54
C ASP A 499 -1.71 -5.42 -1.35
N GLU A 500 -2.64 -5.63 -2.29
CA GLU A 500 -3.27 -4.63 -3.16
C GLU A 500 -2.30 -3.95 -4.15
N TYR A 501 -1.09 -4.52 -4.36
CA TYR A 501 -0.10 -3.91 -5.24
C TYR A 501 -0.33 -4.29 -6.70
N LEU A 502 -0.30 -3.29 -7.58
CA LEU A 502 -0.38 -3.47 -9.02
C LEU A 502 1.05 -3.69 -9.55
N LEU A 503 1.46 -4.95 -9.65
CA LEU A 503 2.79 -5.33 -10.13
C LEU A 503 2.70 -5.85 -11.55
N PHE A 504 3.43 -5.22 -12.48
CA PHE A 504 3.39 -5.53 -13.91
C PHE A 504 4.65 -6.21 -14.43
N HIS A 505 5.50 -6.76 -13.55
CA HIS A 505 6.76 -7.43 -13.94
C HIS A 505 6.55 -8.59 -14.92
N ASP A 506 5.43 -9.31 -14.80
CA ASP A 506 5.06 -10.44 -15.66
C ASP A 506 3.92 -10.12 -16.64
N ALA A 507 3.44 -8.88 -16.65
CA ALA A 507 2.37 -8.47 -17.54
C ALA A 507 2.86 -8.34 -18.99
N THR A 508 1.99 -8.68 -19.96
CA THR A 508 2.24 -8.54 -21.38
C THR A 508 0.97 -8.07 -22.09
N LEU A 509 1.11 -7.53 -23.31
CA LEU A 509 -0.05 -7.30 -24.18
C LEU A 509 -0.33 -8.56 -25.00
N GLY A 510 -1.61 -8.96 -25.01
CA GLY A 510 -2.12 -9.92 -25.99
C GLY A 510 -2.25 -9.26 -27.38
N ALA A 511 -2.19 -10.09 -28.40
CA ALA A 511 -2.44 -9.68 -29.77
C ALA A 511 -3.87 -9.13 -29.94
#